data_59d03fe8d65a192679b9c11e1c22cf79
#
_entry.id   59d03fe8d65a192679b9c11e1c22cf79
#
_cell.length_a   1.000
_cell.length_b   1.000
_cell.length_c   1.000
_cell.angle_alpha   90.00
_cell.angle_beta   90.00
_cell.angle_gamma   90.00
#
_symmetry.space_group_name_H-M   'P 1'
#
loop_
_entity.id
_entity.type
_entity.pdbx_description
1 polymer ?
#
loop_
_entity_poly.entity_id
_entity_poly.type
_entity_poly.pdbx_seq_one_letter_code
_entity_poly.pdbx_strand_id
1 'polypeptide(L)'
;NRVYRLWRGGALLDRMQGQPDPADRNVPEEWVGSTTVSRLPGRPSDEGLSRIALPDGEAVVLKDLIEAFPEAMLGAAHVAHLGTELGVLCKLLDSAARLPVQSHPSAAFAKQHLGSNFGKTEASLILATRPIDGVTPYMLLGFKDGVTEAEFRRIVQAQDIPAQIGTLN
;
A
#
# COMPACT_ATOMS: atom_id res chain seq x y z
N ASN A 1 -10.35 -2.48 7.25
CA ASN A 1 -9.59 -1.23 7.38
C ASN A 1 -9.33 -0.62 5.98
N ARG A 2 -10.39 -0.06 5.41
CA ARG A 2 -10.37 0.56 4.07
C ARG A 2 -9.65 1.90 4.13
N VAL A 3 -8.75 2.12 3.17
CA VAL A 3 -7.88 3.31 3.14
C VAL A 3 -8.19 4.15 1.92
N TYR A 4 -8.34 5.46 2.13
CA TYR A 4 -8.62 6.43 1.07
C TYR A 4 -7.42 6.62 0.15
N ARG A 5 -7.72 6.78 -1.15
CA ARG A 5 -6.76 7.12 -2.20
C ARG A 5 -7.34 8.14 -3.17
N LEU A 6 -6.48 8.80 -3.91
CA LEU A 6 -6.89 9.75 -4.95
C LEU A 6 -7.45 9.07 -6.21
N TRP A 7 -7.32 7.74 -6.31
CA TRP A 7 -7.89 6.93 -7.40
C TRP A 7 -9.02 6.06 -6.90
N ARG A 8 -9.88 5.65 -7.84
CA ARG A 8 -11.06 4.83 -7.54
C ARG A 8 -10.76 3.36 -7.63
N GLY A 9 -11.55 2.57 -6.93
CA GLY A 9 -11.55 1.13 -6.90
C GLY A 9 -12.30 0.60 -5.69
N GLY A 10 -12.18 -0.69 -5.44
CA GLY A 10 -12.70 -1.34 -4.24
C GLY A 10 -13.97 -2.13 -4.43
N ALA A 11 -14.55 -2.19 -5.64
CA ALA A 11 -15.77 -2.97 -5.87
C ALA A 11 -15.59 -4.47 -5.60
N LEU A 12 -14.41 -5.05 -5.92
CA LEU A 12 -14.11 -6.45 -5.58
C LEU A 12 -13.92 -6.64 -4.07
N LEU A 13 -13.32 -5.67 -3.40
CA LEU A 13 -13.18 -5.71 -1.94
C LEU A 13 -14.54 -5.60 -1.25
N ASP A 14 -15.44 -4.76 -1.76
CA ASP A 14 -16.82 -4.65 -1.26
C ASP A 14 -17.55 -5.99 -1.41
N ARG A 15 -17.43 -6.66 -2.57
CA ARG A 15 -18.00 -8.00 -2.78
C ARG A 15 -17.45 -9.03 -1.83
N MET A 16 -16.14 -9.05 -1.64
CA MET A 16 -15.46 -9.96 -0.71
C MET A 16 -15.95 -9.76 0.73
N GLN A 17 -16.27 -8.51 1.10
CA GLN A 17 -16.77 -8.15 2.43
C GLN A 17 -18.31 -8.24 2.55
N GLY A 18 -19.00 -8.72 1.51
CA GLY A 18 -20.47 -8.87 1.52
C GLY A 18 -21.23 -7.54 1.56
N GLN A 19 -20.64 -6.45 1.07
CA GLN A 19 -21.35 -5.18 1.01
C GLN A 19 -22.54 -5.25 0.04
N PRO A 20 -23.70 -4.65 0.38
CA PRO A 20 -24.91 -4.76 -0.43
C PRO A 20 -24.82 -4.00 -1.76
N ASP A 21 -23.99 -3.00 -1.86
CA ASP A 21 -23.81 -2.14 -3.05
C ASP A 21 -22.32 -1.99 -3.41
N PRO A 22 -21.71 -3.05 -3.99
CA PRO A 22 -20.30 -3.02 -4.38
C PRO A 22 -20.02 -1.97 -5.45
N ALA A 23 -19.13 -1.01 -5.16
CA ALA A 23 -18.85 0.07 -6.09
C ALA A 23 -17.38 0.55 -6.00
N ASP A 24 -16.89 1.08 -7.12
CA ASP A 24 -15.58 1.73 -7.14
C ASP A 24 -15.65 3.12 -6.53
N ARG A 25 -15.04 3.27 -5.37
CA ARG A 25 -14.94 4.51 -4.59
C ARG A 25 -13.47 4.87 -4.37
N ASN A 26 -13.20 5.95 -3.66
CA ASN A 26 -11.84 6.34 -3.30
C ASN A 26 -11.25 5.56 -2.10
N VAL A 27 -11.64 4.29 -1.96
CA VAL A 27 -11.16 3.37 -0.91
C VAL A 27 -10.73 2.02 -1.50
N PRO A 28 -9.78 2.02 -2.45
CA PRO A 28 -9.39 0.85 -3.23
C PRO A 28 -8.46 -0.10 -2.48
N GLU A 29 -8.06 0.22 -1.26
CA GLU A 29 -7.13 -0.59 -0.47
C GLU A 29 -7.76 -1.01 0.85
N GLU A 30 -7.55 -2.26 1.23
CA GLU A 30 -7.80 -2.81 2.57
C GLU A 30 -6.45 -3.13 3.20
N TRP A 31 -6.09 -2.45 4.28
CA TRP A 31 -4.86 -2.70 5.02
C TRP A 31 -5.12 -3.70 6.14
N VAL A 32 -4.42 -4.83 6.08
CA VAL A 32 -4.64 -5.98 6.97
C VAL A 32 -3.57 -5.99 8.06
N GLY A 33 -3.98 -5.97 9.32
CA GLY A 33 -3.07 -6.00 10.46
C GLY A 33 -2.07 -4.83 10.48
N SER A 34 -2.48 -3.67 9.97
CA SER A 34 -1.57 -2.54 9.77
C SER A 34 -1.31 -1.74 11.04
N THR A 35 -0.03 -1.45 11.28
CA THR A 35 0.45 -0.45 12.25
C THR A 35 0.92 0.84 11.57
N THR A 36 0.68 0.96 10.26
CA THR A 36 1.14 2.09 9.43
C THR A 36 0.00 3.08 9.21
N VAL A 37 0.30 4.37 9.34
CA VAL A 37 -0.63 5.47 9.06
C VAL A 37 -0.59 5.85 7.59
N SER A 38 -1.76 6.04 6.99
CA SER A 38 -1.93 6.65 5.67
C SER A 38 -1.81 8.16 5.77
N ARG A 39 -0.70 8.73 5.27
CA ARG A 39 -0.39 10.16 5.44
C ARG A 39 -0.89 11.01 4.27
N LEU A 40 -2.21 11.00 4.02
CA LEU A 40 -2.80 11.91 3.04
C LEU A 40 -3.36 13.16 3.72
N PRO A 41 -3.08 14.37 3.19
CA PRO A 41 -3.61 15.61 3.75
C PRO A 41 -5.14 15.59 3.83
N GLY A 42 -5.69 16.10 4.93
CA GLY A 42 -7.14 16.18 5.16
C GLY A 42 -7.80 14.85 5.56
N ARG A 43 -7.00 13.80 5.82
CA ARG A 43 -7.53 12.52 6.30
C ARG A 43 -7.29 12.35 7.81
N PRO A 44 -8.05 11.44 8.48
CA PRO A 44 -7.83 11.13 9.89
C PRO A 44 -6.39 10.74 10.17
N SER A 45 -5.86 11.19 11.30
CA SER A 45 -4.46 10.94 11.70
C SER A 45 -4.16 9.46 12.00
N ASP A 46 -5.19 8.65 12.20
CA ASP A 46 -5.12 7.22 12.48
C ASP A 46 -5.59 6.36 11.27
N GLU A 47 -5.88 6.98 10.13
CA GLU A 47 -6.27 6.22 8.92
C GLU A 47 -5.16 5.24 8.53
N GLY A 48 -5.54 3.99 8.32
CA GLY A 48 -4.61 2.89 8.02
C GLY A 48 -4.24 2.03 9.23
N LEU A 49 -4.39 2.53 10.47
CA LEU A 49 -4.16 1.71 11.64
C LEU A 49 -5.29 0.67 11.80
N SER A 50 -4.91 -0.59 11.94
CA SER A 50 -5.87 -1.66 12.22
C SER A 50 -6.33 -1.62 13.67
N ARG A 51 -7.60 -1.99 13.88
CA ARG A 51 -8.22 -2.13 15.20
C ARG A 51 -8.60 -3.59 15.45
N ILE A 52 -8.51 -4.00 16.69
CA ILE A 52 -8.89 -5.33 17.15
C ILE A 52 -10.12 -5.17 18.07
N ALA A 53 -11.18 -5.90 17.76
CA ALA A 53 -12.34 -6.00 18.64
C ALA A 53 -12.00 -6.89 19.83
N LEU A 54 -12.26 -6.39 21.05
CA LEU A 54 -12.12 -7.14 22.28
C LEU A 54 -13.43 -7.90 22.59
N PRO A 55 -13.40 -8.92 23.48
CA PRO A 55 -14.57 -9.70 23.84
C PRO A 55 -15.72 -8.88 24.47
N ASP A 56 -15.41 -7.76 25.08
CA ASP A 56 -16.38 -6.81 25.68
C ASP A 56 -17.02 -5.87 24.65
N GLY A 57 -16.59 -5.95 23.37
CA GLY A 57 -17.08 -5.12 22.27
C GLY A 57 -16.29 -3.82 22.06
N GLU A 58 -15.34 -3.50 22.92
CA GLU A 58 -14.42 -2.40 22.68
C GLU A 58 -13.45 -2.72 21.53
N ALA A 59 -12.90 -1.68 20.90
CA ALA A 59 -11.92 -1.83 19.85
C ALA A 59 -10.64 -1.05 20.19
N VAL A 60 -9.51 -1.75 20.23
CA VAL A 60 -8.18 -1.16 20.48
C VAL A 60 -7.40 -1.07 19.18
N VAL A 61 -6.51 -0.08 19.09
CA VAL A 61 -5.57 0.04 17.97
C VAL A 61 -4.52 -1.06 18.09
N LEU A 62 -4.30 -1.84 17.03
CA LEU A 62 -3.32 -2.92 17.02
C LEU A 62 -1.92 -2.44 17.40
N LYS A 63 -1.53 -1.26 16.92
CA LYS A 63 -0.24 -0.65 17.23
C LYS A 63 -0.06 -0.44 18.73
N ASP A 64 -1.07 0.14 19.40
CA ASP A 64 -1.01 0.41 20.84
C ASP A 64 -0.94 -0.89 21.65
N LEU A 65 -1.64 -1.94 21.19
CA LEU A 65 -1.58 -3.25 21.82
C LEU A 65 -0.19 -3.89 21.69
N ILE A 66 0.43 -3.77 20.52
CA ILE A 66 1.82 -4.24 20.29
C ILE A 66 2.81 -3.47 21.16
N GLU A 67 2.65 -2.16 21.28
CA GLU A 67 3.53 -1.33 22.13
C GLU A 67 3.38 -1.65 23.61
N ALA A 68 2.17 -2.00 24.07
CA ALA A 68 1.91 -2.38 25.44
C ALA A 68 2.41 -3.80 25.79
N PHE A 69 2.37 -4.74 24.82
CA PHE A 69 2.68 -6.14 25.04
C PHE A 69 3.57 -6.72 23.92
N PRO A 70 4.75 -6.13 23.66
CA PRO A 70 5.54 -6.43 22.45
C PRO A 70 5.91 -7.90 22.32
N GLU A 71 6.48 -8.51 23.36
CA GLU A 71 6.93 -9.91 23.28
C GLU A 71 5.76 -10.90 23.20
N ALA A 72 4.63 -10.59 23.85
CA ALA A 72 3.44 -11.44 23.78
C ALA A 72 2.81 -11.40 22.38
N MET A 73 2.88 -10.25 21.69
CA MET A 73 2.31 -10.05 20.37
C MET A 73 3.25 -10.48 19.23
N LEU A 74 4.53 -10.23 19.35
CA LEU A 74 5.51 -10.40 18.26
C LEU A 74 6.55 -11.48 18.54
N GLY A 75 6.69 -11.91 19.77
CA GLY A 75 7.74 -12.81 20.22
C GLY A 75 9.08 -12.12 20.50
N ALA A 76 9.84 -12.66 21.46
CA ALA A 76 11.09 -12.07 21.92
C ALA A 76 12.16 -11.91 20.82
N ALA A 77 12.23 -12.86 19.89
CA ALA A 77 13.18 -12.80 18.77
C ALA A 77 12.89 -11.63 17.83
N HIS A 78 11.63 -11.37 17.50
CA HIS A 78 11.23 -10.23 16.68
C HIS A 78 11.54 -8.91 17.38
N VAL A 79 11.15 -8.80 18.65
CA VAL A 79 11.36 -7.58 19.45
C VAL A 79 12.85 -7.25 19.58
N ALA A 80 13.70 -8.24 19.73
CA ALA A 80 15.16 -8.04 19.80
C ALA A 80 15.76 -7.45 18.51
N HIS A 81 15.16 -7.73 17.34
CA HIS A 81 15.67 -7.27 16.04
C HIS A 81 14.99 -6.01 15.50
N LEU A 82 13.68 -5.89 15.67
CA LEU A 82 12.85 -4.86 15.04
C LEU A 82 12.08 -4.00 16.06
N GLY A 83 12.18 -4.30 17.35
CA GLY A 83 11.37 -3.63 18.36
C GLY A 83 9.89 -3.92 18.16
N THR A 84 9.07 -2.89 18.16
CA THR A 84 7.62 -2.96 17.94
C THR A 84 7.21 -2.74 16.48
N GLU A 85 8.17 -2.52 15.57
CA GLU A 85 7.89 -2.31 14.15
C GLU A 85 7.66 -3.65 13.44
N LEU A 86 6.55 -3.80 12.71
CA LEU A 86 6.27 -5.03 11.97
C LEU A 86 7.20 -5.22 10.76
N GLY A 87 7.74 -4.14 10.20
CA GLY A 87 8.57 -4.17 9.00
C GLY A 87 7.84 -4.58 7.72
N VAL A 88 6.51 -4.74 7.78
CA VAL A 88 5.66 -5.16 6.65
C VAL A 88 4.34 -4.42 6.67
N LEU A 89 3.81 -4.14 5.47
CA LEU A 89 2.43 -3.70 5.26
C LEU A 89 1.75 -4.68 4.32
N CYS A 90 0.81 -5.46 4.84
CA CYS A 90 -0.03 -6.34 4.04
C CYS A 90 -1.29 -5.60 3.60
N LYS A 91 -1.63 -5.66 2.30
CA LYS A 91 -2.83 -5.02 1.79
C LYS A 91 -3.46 -5.80 0.63
N LEU A 92 -4.78 -5.70 0.55
CA LEU A 92 -5.54 -6.04 -0.64
C LEU A 92 -5.80 -4.76 -1.43
N LEU A 93 -5.59 -4.79 -2.73
CA LEU A 93 -5.76 -3.63 -3.60
C LEU A 93 -6.65 -4.02 -4.78
N ASP A 94 -7.73 -3.29 -4.99
CA ASP A 94 -8.60 -3.39 -6.16
C ASP A 94 -8.70 -2.01 -6.81
N SER A 95 -7.90 -1.76 -7.84
CA SER A 95 -7.88 -0.48 -8.54
C SER A 95 -8.77 -0.51 -9.78
N ALA A 96 -9.62 0.51 -9.92
CA ALA A 96 -10.41 0.80 -11.12
C ALA A 96 -9.78 1.91 -11.98
N ALA A 97 -8.55 2.30 -11.67
CA ALA A 97 -7.80 3.29 -12.43
C ALA A 97 -6.32 2.92 -12.42
N ARG A 98 -5.59 3.38 -13.43
CA ARG A 98 -4.13 3.24 -13.42
C ARG A 98 -3.54 4.03 -12.25
N LEU A 99 -2.72 3.38 -11.46
CA LEU A 99 -1.99 4.03 -10.37
C LEU A 99 -0.92 4.98 -10.92
N PRO A 100 -0.51 5.97 -10.14
CA PRO A 100 0.69 6.77 -10.48
C PRO A 100 1.91 5.88 -10.70
N VAL A 101 2.81 6.31 -11.56
CA VAL A 101 4.13 5.68 -11.69
C VAL A 101 4.88 5.86 -10.37
N GLN A 102 5.41 4.78 -9.82
CA GLN A 102 6.05 4.76 -8.51
C GLN A 102 7.47 4.22 -8.61
N SER A 103 8.37 4.82 -7.85
CA SER A 103 9.69 4.28 -7.57
C SER A 103 9.78 3.92 -6.09
N HIS A 104 10.27 2.72 -5.80
CA HIS A 104 10.37 2.22 -4.44
C HIS A 104 11.79 2.45 -3.89
N PRO A 105 11.94 3.05 -2.69
CA PRO A 105 13.23 3.33 -2.11
C PRO A 105 13.92 2.05 -1.63
N SER A 106 15.24 1.97 -1.80
CA SER A 106 16.06 1.01 -1.07
C SER A 106 16.10 1.34 0.43
N ALA A 107 16.47 0.38 1.28
CA ALA A 107 16.62 0.64 2.71
C ALA A 107 17.63 1.75 3.01
N ALA A 108 18.75 1.79 2.28
CA ALA A 108 19.76 2.83 2.42
C ALA A 108 19.19 4.22 2.11
N PHE A 109 18.47 4.36 0.98
CA PHE A 109 17.81 5.60 0.58
C PHE A 109 16.75 6.02 1.62
N ALA A 110 15.92 5.08 2.06
CA ALA A 110 14.86 5.35 3.02
C ALA A 110 15.43 5.84 4.37
N LYS A 111 16.52 5.24 4.84
CA LYS A 111 17.21 5.67 6.05
C LYS A 111 17.80 7.07 5.92
N GLN A 112 18.43 7.36 4.80
CA GLN A 112 19.10 8.64 4.57
C GLN A 112 18.12 9.80 4.33
N HIS A 113 17.01 9.57 3.62
CA HIS A 113 16.16 10.64 3.10
C HIS A 113 14.73 10.65 3.64
N LEU A 114 14.24 9.54 4.19
CA LEU A 114 12.85 9.39 4.60
C LEU A 114 12.66 9.13 6.11
N GLY A 115 13.76 9.02 6.87
CA GLY A 115 13.70 8.72 8.31
C GLY A 115 13.11 7.33 8.61
N SER A 116 13.24 6.37 7.68
CA SER A 116 12.71 5.01 7.81
C SER A 116 13.85 4.00 7.80
N ASN A 117 13.77 3.00 8.66
CA ASN A 117 14.70 1.87 8.67
C ASN A 117 14.41 0.87 7.53
N PHE A 118 13.26 0.98 6.88
CA PHE A 118 12.81 0.05 5.85
C PHE A 118 12.76 0.74 4.50
N GLY A 119 13.24 0.04 3.47
CA GLY A 119 12.92 0.33 2.08
C GLY A 119 11.47 -0.11 1.76
N LYS A 120 11.09 -0.01 0.50
CA LYS A 120 9.80 -0.52 0.04
C LYS A 120 10.01 -1.65 -0.97
N THR A 121 10.49 -2.80 -0.49
CA THR A 121 10.41 -4.04 -1.28
C THR A 121 8.94 -4.47 -1.34
N GLU A 122 8.43 -4.71 -2.54
CA GLU A 122 7.03 -5.06 -2.75
C GLU A 122 6.91 -6.29 -3.63
N ALA A 123 5.98 -7.16 -3.29
CA ALA A 123 5.56 -8.29 -4.10
C ALA A 123 4.03 -8.31 -4.17
N SER A 124 3.48 -8.72 -5.30
CA SER A 124 2.04 -8.76 -5.53
C SER A 124 1.60 -10.14 -6.00
N LEU A 125 0.51 -10.63 -5.42
CA LEU A 125 -0.19 -11.83 -5.88
C LEU A 125 -1.53 -11.39 -6.50
N ILE A 126 -1.77 -11.76 -7.75
CA ILE A 126 -3.04 -11.47 -8.42
C ILE A 126 -4.08 -12.49 -7.97
N LEU A 127 -5.09 -12.02 -7.24
CA LEU A 127 -6.19 -12.85 -6.72
C LEU A 127 -7.38 -12.90 -7.67
N ALA A 128 -7.69 -11.78 -8.33
CA ALA A 128 -8.79 -11.66 -9.29
C ALA A 128 -8.50 -10.54 -10.27
N THR A 129 -9.18 -10.57 -11.40
CA THR A 129 -9.11 -9.50 -12.41
C THR A 129 -10.51 -9.18 -12.92
N ARG A 130 -10.70 -7.94 -13.37
CA ARG A 130 -11.90 -7.49 -14.08
C ARG A 130 -11.56 -6.43 -15.12
N PRO A 131 -12.20 -6.40 -16.27
CA PRO A 131 -12.04 -5.27 -17.18
C PRO A 131 -12.66 -4.01 -16.57
N ILE A 132 -12.04 -2.86 -16.83
CA ILE A 132 -12.52 -1.53 -16.44
C ILE A 132 -12.73 -0.74 -17.73
N ASP A 133 -13.94 -0.27 -17.95
CA ASP A 133 -14.32 0.50 -19.16
C ASP A 133 -13.87 -0.18 -20.47
N GLY A 134 -13.96 -1.53 -20.52
CA GLY A 134 -13.54 -2.33 -21.66
C GLY A 134 -12.02 -2.56 -21.78
N VAL A 135 -11.23 -1.99 -20.89
CA VAL A 135 -9.78 -2.20 -20.85
C VAL A 135 -9.43 -3.49 -20.12
N THR A 136 -8.65 -4.35 -20.76
CA THR A 136 -8.12 -5.57 -20.15
C THR A 136 -7.22 -5.23 -18.96
N PRO A 137 -7.35 -5.93 -17.84
CA PRO A 137 -6.47 -5.73 -16.67
C PRO A 137 -4.99 -5.88 -17.03
N TYR A 138 -4.17 -4.98 -16.53
CA TYR A 138 -2.72 -5.02 -16.74
C TYR A 138 -1.98 -4.51 -15.50
N MET A 139 -0.71 -4.86 -15.42
CA MET A 139 0.25 -4.32 -14.46
C MET A 139 1.49 -3.88 -15.25
N LEU A 140 2.04 -2.74 -14.91
CA LEU A 140 3.31 -2.27 -15.46
C LEU A 140 4.39 -2.49 -14.39
N LEU A 141 5.42 -3.27 -14.71
CA LEU A 141 6.48 -3.62 -13.77
C LEU A 141 7.83 -3.69 -14.47
N GLY A 142 8.75 -2.82 -14.04
CA GLY A 142 10.09 -2.74 -14.61
C GLY A 142 10.15 -1.92 -15.90
N PHE A 143 11.32 -1.81 -16.47
CA PHE A 143 11.59 -1.05 -17.69
C PHE A 143 11.68 -1.97 -18.90
N LYS A 144 11.29 -1.44 -20.05
CA LYS A 144 11.56 -2.05 -21.35
C LYS A 144 13.06 -2.06 -21.63
N ASP A 145 13.48 -3.02 -22.46
CA ASP A 145 14.85 -3.09 -22.91
C ASP A 145 15.29 -1.79 -23.61
N GLY A 146 16.53 -1.37 -23.33
CA GLY A 146 17.13 -0.17 -23.92
C GLY A 146 16.79 1.15 -23.22
N VAL A 147 15.87 1.17 -22.24
CA VAL A 147 15.62 2.37 -21.44
C VAL A 147 16.80 2.65 -20.53
N THR A 148 17.42 3.82 -20.68
CA THR A 148 18.54 4.25 -19.86
C THR A 148 18.09 5.12 -18.67
N GLU A 149 18.88 5.13 -17.60
CA GLU A 149 18.61 6.02 -16.45
C GLU A 149 18.54 7.49 -16.87
N ALA A 150 19.46 7.94 -17.75
CA ALA A 150 19.51 9.31 -18.21
C ALA A 150 18.23 9.71 -18.97
N GLU A 151 17.74 8.83 -19.84
CA GLU A 151 16.51 9.05 -20.58
C GLU A 151 15.30 9.10 -19.63
N PHE A 152 15.17 8.12 -18.75
CA PHE A 152 14.05 8.10 -17.80
C PHE A 152 14.06 9.30 -16.86
N ARG A 153 15.25 9.71 -16.37
CA ARG A 153 15.41 10.91 -15.55
C ARG A 153 14.93 12.17 -16.28
N ARG A 154 15.27 12.32 -17.55
CA ARG A 154 14.83 13.44 -18.39
C ARG A 154 13.30 13.46 -18.54
N ILE A 155 12.69 12.29 -18.80
CA ILE A 155 11.24 12.13 -18.93
C ILE A 155 10.52 12.50 -17.61
N VAL A 156 11.04 12.03 -16.47
CA VAL A 156 10.50 12.35 -15.15
C VAL A 156 10.60 13.85 -14.86
N GLN A 157 11.75 14.47 -15.15
CA GLN A 157 11.95 15.91 -14.96
C GLN A 157 11.00 16.75 -15.82
N ALA A 158 10.70 16.29 -17.03
CA ALA A 158 9.73 16.92 -17.92
C ALA A 158 8.27 16.69 -17.52
N GLN A 159 8.01 15.83 -16.51
CA GLN A 159 6.65 15.40 -16.10
C GLN A 159 5.84 14.82 -17.27
N ASP A 160 6.50 14.21 -18.25
CA ASP A 160 5.85 13.54 -19.39
C ASP A 160 5.33 12.17 -18.98
N ILE A 161 4.12 12.13 -18.44
CA ILE A 161 3.50 10.90 -17.93
C ILE A 161 3.27 9.85 -19.04
N PRO A 162 2.79 10.20 -20.24
CA PRO A 162 2.70 9.23 -21.34
C PRO A 162 4.05 8.59 -21.68
N ALA A 163 5.13 9.37 -21.76
CA ALA A 163 6.46 8.84 -22.01
C ALA A 163 6.95 7.96 -20.86
N GLN A 164 6.71 8.33 -19.58
CA GLN A 164 7.04 7.48 -18.43
C GLN A 164 6.37 6.10 -18.55
N ILE A 165 5.07 6.08 -18.83
CA ILE A 165 4.32 4.83 -19.03
C ILE A 165 4.89 4.05 -20.22
N GLY A 166 5.23 4.72 -21.30
CA GLY A 166 5.82 4.13 -22.50
C GLY A 166 7.14 3.41 -22.26
N THR A 167 7.88 3.72 -21.19
CA THR A 167 9.14 3.05 -20.81
C THR A 167 8.95 1.78 -19.98
N LEU A 168 7.74 1.50 -19.49
CA LEU A 168 7.44 0.37 -18.59
C LEU A 168 6.95 -0.85 -19.37
N ASN A 169 7.23 -2.04 -18.82
CA ASN A 169 6.72 -3.34 -19.27
C ASN A 169 5.38 -3.66 -18.64
#